data_72f14aefc6f996804da277914057c73f
#
_entry.id   72f14aefc6f996804da277914057c73f
#
_cell.length_a   1.000
_cell.length_b   1.000
_cell.length_c   1.000
_cell.angle_alpha   90.00
_cell.angle_beta   90.00
_cell.angle_gamma   90.00
#
_symmetry.space_group_name_H-M   'P 1'
#
loop_
_entity.id
_entity.type
_entity.pdbx_description
1 polymer ?
#
loop_
_entity_poly.entity_id
_entity_poly.type
_entity_poly.pdbx_seq_one_letter_code
_entity_poly.pdbx_strand_id
1 'polypeptide(L)'
;MLHYEDLMKRNVNSLTTINRVRERVESYNYNLKKIVTCENKDIAVAVSKKFDKLKQDNFNRILIPDFDYSINDNLITYHQEYIKGYALGTISKYSQIIYEDVVIRKSDWTFDDYSMGNFVIEIYTNKIYMVDILSYCYYPDVDRRIKAWYLYKERNRKDLKNFILNDFL
;
A
#
# COMPACT_ATOMS: atom_id res chain seq x y z
N MET A 1 -19.20 11.28 16.98
CA MET A 1 -18.59 10.97 15.66
C MET A 1 -17.09 11.23 15.75
N LEU A 2 -16.30 10.20 15.57
CA LEU A 2 -14.84 10.36 15.53
C LEU A 2 -14.46 11.04 14.21
N HIS A 3 -13.76 12.16 14.29
CA HIS A 3 -13.24 12.79 13.08
C HIS A 3 -12.23 11.86 12.41
N TYR A 4 -12.23 11.83 11.07
CA TYR A 4 -11.31 11.06 10.26
C TYR A 4 -9.85 11.22 10.69
N GLU A 5 -9.42 12.46 10.94
CA GLU A 5 -8.05 12.73 11.40
C GLU A 5 -7.75 12.14 12.77
N ASP A 6 -8.73 12.12 13.67
CA ASP A 6 -8.58 11.52 15.00
C ASP A 6 -8.51 9.99 14.92
N LEU A 7 -9.30 9.38 14.04
CA LEU A 7 -9.22 7.95 13.75
C LEU A 7 -7.86 7.58 13.17
N MET A 8 -7.35 8.39 12.25
CA MET A 8 -6.06 8.14 11.59
C MET A 8 -4.87 8.45 12.50
N LYS A 9 -4.96 9.46 13.38
CA LYS A 9 -3.91 9.79 14.34
C LYS A 9 -3.82 8.82 15.51
N ARG A 10 -4.95 8.32 16.00
CA ARG A 10 -5.00 7.42 17.17
C ARG A 10 -4.49 6.01 16.87
N ASN A 11 -4.59 5.56 15.63
CA ASN A 11 -4.28 4.18 15.30
C ASN A 11 -3.91 4.01 13.82
N VAL A 12 -2.76 4.54 13.45
CA VAL A 12 -2.21 4.42 12.10
C VAL A 12 -2.19 2.96 11.63
N ASN A 13 -1.85 2.05 12.54
CA ASN A 13 -1.79 0.62 12.23
C ASN A 13 -3.10 -0.13 12.50
N SER A 14 -4.06 0.46 13.20
CA SER A 14 -5.24 -0.28 13.65
C SER A 14 -6.32 -0.43 12.59
N LEU A 15 -6.35 0.43 11.57
CA LEU A 15 -7.31 0.28 10.47
C LEU A 15 -6.95 -0.89 9.54
N THR A 16 -5.67 -1.25 9.48
CA THR A 16 -5.17 -2.34 8.64
C THR A 16 -4.75 -3.58 9.43
N THR A 17 -4.31 -3.43 10.69
CA THR A 17 -3.72 -4.51 11.48
C THR A 17 -4.67 -5.17 12.47
N ILE A 18 -5.75 -4.50 12.86
CA ILE A 18 -6.74 -5.07 13.77
C ILE A 18 -7.99 -5.41 12.96
N ASN A 19 -8.17 -6.56 12.46
CA ASN A 19 -9.41 -7.17 11.89
C ASN A 19 -10.66 -6.26 11.63
N ARG A 20 -10.48 -4.94 11.67
CA ARG A 20 -11.53 -3.94 11.43
C ARG A 20 -11.78 -3.72 9.95
N VAL A 21 -10.79 -4.08 9.15
CA VAL A 21 -10.84 -3.96 7.69
C VAL A 21 -10.38 -5.28 7.11
N ARG A 22 -11.19 -5.86 6.23
CA ARG A 22 -10.85 -7.07 5.48
C ARG A 22 -10.91 -6.76 4.00
N GLU A 23 -9.86 -7.08 3.28
CA GLU A 23 -9.80 -6.92 1.85
C GLU A 23 -9.93 -8.27 1.14
N ARG A 24 -10.77 -8.32 0.12
CA ARG A 24 -10.89 -9.43 -0.83
C ARG A 24 -10.57 -8.91 -2.23
N VAL A 25 -9.70 -9.62 -2.94
CA VAL A 25 -9.30 -9.26 -4.29
C VAL A 25 -9.95 -10.19 -5.29
N GLU A 26 -10.61 -9.61 -6.29
CA GLU A 26 -11.16 -10.32 -7.46
C GLU A 26 -10.50 -9.73 -8.71
N SER A 27 -9.87 -10.57 -9.52
CA SER A 27 -9.33 -10.15 -10.81
C SER A 27 -10.39 -10.28 -11.90
N TYR A 28 -10.54 -9.23 -12.68
CA TYR A 28 -11.45 -9.24 -13.82
C TYR A 28 -10.81 -8.52 -15.02
N ASN A 29 -10.46 -9.29 -16.03
CA ASN A 29 -9.72 -8.83 -17.21
C ASN A 29 -8.49 -8.03 -16.78
N TYR A 30 -8.03 -6.99 -17.17
CA TYR A 30 -6.83 -6.25 -16.79
C TYR A 30 -7.04 -5.30 -15.60
N ASN A 31 -8.17 -5.42 -14.90
CA ASN A 31 -8.45 -4.63 -13.70
C ASN A 31 -8.62 -5.51 -12.48
N LEU A 32 -8.20 -5.00 -11.33
CA LEU A 32 -8.44 -5.65 -10.04
C LEU A 32 -9.65 -5.00 -9.39
N LYS A 33 -10.62 -5.81 -9.02
CA LYS A 33 -11.71 -5.41 -8.15
C LYS A 33 -11.35 -5.81 -6.73
N LYS A 34 -11.32 -4.85 -5.84
CA LYS A 34 -11.03 -5.07 -4.43
C LYS A 34 -12.23 -4.66 -3.58
N ILE A 35 -12.58 -5.49 -2.62
CA ILE A 35 -13.68 -5.27 -1.70
C ILE A 35 -13.13 -5.16 -0.29
N VAL A 36 -13.36 -4.04 0.35
CA VAL A 36 -12.93 -3.76 1.71
C VAL A 36 -14.15 -3.79 2.61
N THR A 37 -14.19 -4.76 3.53
CA THR A 37 -15.23 -4.84 4.55
C THR A 37 -14.71 -4.19 5.82
N CYS A 38 -15.37 -3.12 6.24
CA CYS A 38 -15.04 -2.41 7.47
C CYS A 38 -15.92 -2.88 8.63
N GLU A 39 -15.46 -2.70 9.85
CA GLU A 39 -16.21 -3.05 11.05
C GLU A 39 -17.55 -2.31 11.12
N ASN A 40 -17.57 -1.04 10.72
CA ASN A 40 -18.75 -0.19 10.70
C ASN A 40 -18.64 0.87 9.60
N LYS A 41 -19.73 1.62 9.44
CA LYS A 41 -19.82 2.70 8.46
C LYS A 41 -18.81 3.82 8.70
N ASP A 42 -18.54 4.18 9.94
CA ASP A 42 -17.61 5.28 10.27
C ASP A 42 -16.19 4.95 9.84
N ILE A 43 -15.77 3.69 9.99
CA ILE A 43 -14.48 3.21 9.49
C ILE A 43 -14.45 3.21 7.96
N ALA A 44 -15.52 2.81 7.30
CA ALA A 44 -15.61 2.86 5.85
C ALA A 44 -15.48 4.29 5.32
N VAL A 45 -16.13 5.26 5.97
CA VAL A 45 -15.99 6.68 5.64
C VAL A 45 -14.55 7.16 5.84
N ALA A 46 -13.89 6.75 6.92
CA ALA A 46 -12.49 7.11 7.16
C ALA A 46 -11.55 6.55 6.08
N VAL A 47 -11.75 5.31 5.67
CA VAL A 47 -10.98 4.69 4.58
C VAL A 47 -11.24 5.40 3.25
N SER A 48 -12.48 5.78 2.95
CA SER A 48 -12.80 6.50 1.72
C SER A 48 -12.11 7.86 1.65
N LYS A 49 -12.06 8.59 2.77
CA LYS A 49 -11.33 9.87 2.86
C LYS A 49 -9.82 9.68 2.68
N LYS A 50 -9.29 8.56 3.16
CA LYS A 50 -7.90 8.20 2.92
C LYS A 50 -7.63 7.97 1.42
N PHE A 51 -8.53 7.33 0.70
CA PHE A 51 -8.44 7.16 -0.75
C PHE A 51 -8.50 8.50 -1.49
N ASP A 52 -9.39 9.41 -1.09
CA ASP A 52 -9.47 10.74 -1.68
C ASP A 52 -8.17 11.52 -1.48
N LYS A 53 -7.58 11.40 -0.29
CA LYS A 53 -6.29 12.03 0.00
C LYS A 53 -5.17 11.44 -0.87
N LEU A 54 -5.13 10.13 -1.06
CA LEU A 54 -4.15 9.48 -1.91
C LEU A 54 -4.27 9.96 -3.37
N LYS A 55 -5.47 10.14 -3.88
CA LYS A 55 -5.70 10.68 -5.24
C LYS A 55 -5.12 12.09 -5.43
N GLN A 56 -5.03 12.86 -4.37
CA GLN A 56 -4.50 14.24 -4.39
C GLN A 56 -3.01 14.30 -4.05
N ASP A 57 -2.44 13.23 -3.52
CA ASP A 57 -1.04 13.18 -3.14
C ASP A 57 -0.15 12.91 -4.37
N ASN A 58 1.05 13.48 -4.37
CA ASN A 58 2.04 13.31 -5.43
C ASN A 58 3.33 12.75 -4.85
N PHE A 59 3.75 11.64 -5.41
CA PHE A 59 5.08 11.07 -5.17
C PHE A 59 6.01 11.50 -6.31
N ASN A 60 7.31 11.62 -6.04
CA ASN A 60 8.25 12.12 -7.04
C ASN A 60 8.45 11.12 -8.20
N ARG A 61 8.63 9.84 -7.88
CA ARG A 61 8.97 8.79 -8.84
C ARG A 61 8.09 7.55 -8.75
N ILE A 62 7.51 7.28 -7.57
CA ILE A 62 6.57 6.18 -7.38
C ILE A 62 5.23 6.55 -7.99
N LEU A 63 4.65 5.66 -8.73
CA LEU A 63 3.33 5.80 -9.32
C LEU A 63 2.29 5.02 -8.54
N ILE A 64 1.08 5.53 -8.53
CA ILE A 64 -0.10 4.87 -7.98
C ILE A 64 -0.96 4.41 -9.16
N PRO A 65 -1.40 3.15 -9.19
CA PRO A 65 -2.34 2.70 -10.21
C PRO A 65 -3.61 3.55 -10.20
N ASP A 66 -4.19 3.80 -11.35
CA ASP A 66 -5.50 4.45 -11.43
C ASP A 66 -6.53 3.61 -10.68
N PHE A 67 -7.35 4.26 -9.90
CA PHE A 67 -8.41 3.58 -9.17
C PHE A 67 -9.63 4.47 -8.96
N ASP A 68 -10.79 3.83 -8.88
CA ASP A 68 -12.06 4.44 -8.48
C ASP A 68 -12.73 3.58 -7.43
N TYR A 69 -13.47 4.20 -6.53
CA TYR A 69 -14.15 3.47 -5.48
C TYR A 69 -15.61 3.93 -5.32
N SER A 70 -16.41 3.04 -4.75
CA SER A 70 -17.74 3.33 -4.25
C SER A 70 -17.90 2.79 -2.84
N ILE A 71 -18.74 3.44 -2.05
CA ILE A 71 -19.02 3.07 -0.67
C ILE A 71 -20.50 2.74 -0.52
N ASN A 72 -20.80 1.64 0.15
CA ASN A 72 -22.15 1.23 0.53
C ASN A 72 -22.11 0.71 1.96
N ASP A 73 -22.60 1.51 2.90
CA ASP A 73 -22.58 1.25 4.34
C ASP A 73 -21.15 0.95 4.84
N ASN A 74 -20.84 -0.27 5.25
CA ASN A 74 -19.52 -0.69 5.72
C ASN A 74 -18.65 -1.35 4.63
N LEU A 75 -19.09 -1.34 3.38
CA LEU A 75 -18.37 -1.91 2.25
C LEU A 75 -17.81 -0.82 1.34
N ILE A 76 -16.55 -0.95 0.99
CA ILE A 76 -15.90 -0.16 -0.05
C ILE A 76 -15.51 -1.11 -1.16
N THR A 77 -15.97 -0.82 -2.36
CA THR A 77 -15.54 -1.52 -3.56
C THR A 77 -14.67 -0.58 -4.39
N TYR A 78 -13.47 -0.97 -4.72
CA TYR A 78 -12.63 -0.19 -5.60
C TYR A 78 -12.06 -1.03 -6.74
N HIS A 79 -11.94 -0.39 -7.90
CA HIS A 79 -11.35 -0.94 -9.10
C HIS A 79 -10.00 -0.29 -9.31
N GLN A 80 -8.98 -1.10 -9.44
CA GLN A 80 -7.60 -0.67 -9.59
C GLN A 80 -7.03 -1.20 -10.89
N GLU A 81 -6.32 -0.36 -11.62
CA GLU A 81 -5.54 -0.75 -12.77
C GLU A 81 -4.56 -1.88 -12.41
N TYR A 82 -4.53 -2.94 -13.23
CA TYR A 82 -3.56 -4.01 -13.05
C TYR A 82 -2.20 -3.63 -13.64
N ILE A 83 -1.17 -3.70 -12.82
CA ILE A 83 0.21 -3.42 -13.23
C ILE A 83 0.93 -4.74 -13.47
N LYS A 84 1.28 -5.00 -14.72
CA LYS A 84 2.04 -6.19 -15.09
C LYS A 84 3.54 -5.92 -14.92
N GLY A 85 4.18 -6.65 -14.02
CA GLY A 85 5.59 -6.45 -13.75
C GLY A 85 6.16 -7.37 -12.69
N TYR A 86 7.30 -6.98 -12.14
CA TYR A 86 8.07 -7.74 -11.17
C TYR A 86 7.95 -7.12 -9.77
N ALA A 87 7.56 -7.93 -8.80
CA ALA A 87 7.40 -7.51 -7.40
C ALA A 87 8.71 -7.53 -6.61
N LEU A 88 9.76 -6.96 -7.15
CA LEU A 88 11.11 -6.97 -6.56
C LEU A 88 11.61 -5.58 -6.16
N GLY A 89 10.71 -4.60 -6.09
CA GLY A 89 11.08 -3.19 -5.89
C GLY A 89 11.91 -2.94 -4.65
N THR A 90 11.54 -3.56 -3.52
CA THR A 90 12.19 -3.32 -2.22
C THR A 90 13.57 -3.99 -2.06
N ILE A 91 13.91 -4.94 -2.92
CA ILE A 91 15.19 -5.68 -2.87
C ILE A 91 15.99 -5.59 -4.18
N SER A 92 15.52 -4.80 -5.13
CA SER A 92 16.18 -4.55 -6.41
C SER A 92 16.99 -3.25 -6.39
N LYS A 93 17.60 -2.93 -7.52
CA LYS A 93 18.25 -1.63 -7.75
C LYS A 93 17.32 -0.43 -7.59
N TYR A 94 16.01 -0.64 -7.62
CA TYR A 94 15.00 0.40 -7.44
C TYR A 94 14.68 0.69 -5.97
N SER A 95 15.21 -0.09 -5.04
CA SER A 95 14.92 0.07 -3.61
C SER A 95 15.27 1.45 -3.07
N GLN A 96 16.32 2.08 -3.60
CA GLN A 96 16.72 3.42 -3.19
C GLN A 96 15.67 4.47 -3.57
N ILE A 97 15.04 4.32 -4.72
CA ILE A 97 13.95 5.20 -5.17
C ILE A 97 12.76 5.09 -4.22
N ILE A 98 12.38 3.87 -3.84
CA ILE A 98 11.30 3.65 -2.88
C ILE A 98 11.65 4.25 -1.53
N TYR A 99 12.86 4.06 -1.04
CA TYR A 99 13.32 4.63 0.22
C TYR A 99 13.19 6.16 0.23
N GLU A 100 13.71 6.82 -0.79
CA GLU A 100 13.68 8.28 -0.88
C GLU A 100 12.27 8.84 -1.05
N ASP A 101 11.44 8.19 -1.85
CA ASP A 101 10.13 8.69 -2.24
C ASP A 101 9.01 8.34 -1.26
N VAL A 102 9.15 7.25 -0.53
CA VAL A 102 8.13 6.70 0.36
C VAL A 102 8.55 6.76 1.83
N VAL A 103 9.75 6.28 2.16
CA VAL A 103 10.17 6.11 3.56
C VAL A 103 10.55 7.44 4.18
N ILE A 104 11.48 8.16 3.58
CA ILE A 104 12.02 9.42 4.13
C ILE A 104 11.38 10.68 3.52
N ARG A 105 10.29 10.53 2.79
CA ARG A 105 9.57 11.70 2.26
C ARG A 105 9.14 12.66 3.37
N LYS A 106 9.06 13.95 3.06
CA LYS A 106 8.73 14.99 4.04
C LYS A 106 7.27 15.00 4.47
N SER A 107 6.37 14.39 3.71
CA SER A 107 4.96 14.30 4.07
C SER A 107 4.74 13.39 5.29
N ASP A 108 3.80 13.74 6.14
CA ASP A 108 3.33 12.88 7.24
C ASP A 108 2.48 11.70 6.73
N TRP A 109 2.09 11.73 5.46
CA TRP A 109 1.31 10.68 4.81
C TRP A 109 2.19 9.90 3.86
N THR A 110 2.15 8.58 3.98
CA THR A 110 2.93 7.67 3.13
C THR A 110 2.36 6.26 3.21
N PHE A 111 3.06 5.29 2.66
CA PHE A 111 2.74 3.87 2.79
C PHE A 111 3.52 3.24 3.94
N ASP A 112 2.89 2.34 4.69
CA ASP A 112 3.48 1.68 5.86
C ASP A 112 3.85 0.21 5.65
N ASP A 113 3.51 -0.36 4.50
CA ASP A 113 3.79 -1.75 4.18
C ASP A 113 4.81 -1.85 3.03
N TYR A 114 6.03 -2.21 3.39
CA TYR A 114 7.15 -2.34 2.45
C TYR A 114 7.39 -3.80 2.00
N SER A 115 6.38 -4.63 2.08
CA SER A 115 6.41 -6.01 1.58
C SER A 115 6.77 -6.04 0.09
N MET A 116 7.52 -7.05 -0.31
CA MET A 116 8.03 -7.20 -1.68
C MET A 116 6.91 -7.12 -2.72
N GLY A 117 5.76 -7.73 -2.46
CA GLY A 117 4.63 -7.76 -3.38
C GLY A 117 3.92 -6.42 -3.59
N ASN A 118 4.19 -5.40 -2.77
CA ASN A 118 3.47 -4.13 -2.82
C ASN A 118 4.08 -3.11 -3.78
N PHE A 119 5.33 -3.29 -4.20
CA PHE A 119 6.02 -2.44 -5.16
C PHE A 119 6.33 -3.24 -6.43
N VAL A 120 5.71 -2.85 -7.53
CA VAL A 120 5.83 -3.54 -8.82
C VAL A 120 6.59 -2.67 -9.80
N ILE A 121 7.60 -3.26 -10.44
CA ILE A 121 8.33 -2.64 -11.55
C ILE A 121 7.63 -3.06 -12.83
N GLU A 122 7.01 -2.11 -13.52
CA GLU A 122 6.28 -2.38 -14.75
C GLU A 122 7.22 -2.88 -15.85
N ILE A 123 6.80 -3.94 -16.52
CA ILE A 123 7.67 -4.71 -17.43
C ILE A 123 8.17 -3.91 -18.63
N TYR A 124 7.38 -2.99 -19.17
CA TYR A 124 7.74 -2.26 -20.38
C TYR A 124 8.44 -0.92 -20.14
N THR A 125 8.09 -0.25 -19.05
CA THR A 125 8.55 1.12 -18.75
C THR A 125 9.59 1.20 -17.66
N ASN A 126 9.77 0.13 -16.87
CA ASN A 126 10.56 0.09 -15.65
C ASN A 126 10.12 1.12 -14.59
N LYS A 127 8.89 1.63 -14.69
CA LYS A 127 8.31 2.49 -13.68
C LYS A 127 7.91 1.67 -12.47
N ILE A 128 7.99 2.29 -11.30
CA ILE A 128 7.67 1.64 -10.03
C ILE A 128 6.27 2.07 -9.60
N TYR A 129 5.41 1.07 -9.35
CA TYR A 129 4.06 1.28 -8.85
C TYR A 129 3.91 0.72 -7.44
N MET A 130 3.24 1.47 -6.58
CA MET A 130 2.76 0.97 -5.30
C MET A 130 1.34 0.45 -5.48
N VAL A 131 1.15 -0.87 -5.38
CA VAL A 131 -0.12 -1.52 -5.75
C VAL A 131 -1.03 -1.83 -4.56
N ASP A 132 -0.53 -1.73 -3.34
CA ASP A 132 -1.34 -1.86 -2.12
C ASP A 132 -1.73 -0.47 -1.59
N ILE A 133 -2.73 0.14 -2.22
CA ILE A 133 -3.17 1.49 -1.87
C ILE A 133 -3.84 1.58 -0.50
N LEU A 134 -4.32 0.45 0.05
CA LEU A 134 -4.90 0.41 1.39
C LEU A 134 -3.86 0.69 2.49
N SER A 135 -2.59 0.45 2.22
CA SER A 135 -1.49 0.73 3.17
C SER A 135 -1.12 2.22 3.29
N TYR A 136 -1.71 3.08 2.48
CA TYR A 136 -1.53 4.53 2.60
C TYR A 136 -2.12 5.05 3.91
N CYS A 137 -1.33 5.77 4.70
CA CYS A 137 -1.74 6.17 6.05
C CYS A 137 -0.98 7.40 6.57
N TYR A 138 -1.47 7.94 7.68
CA TYR A 138 -0.77 8.95 8.45
C TYR A 138 0.34 8.28 9.26
N TYR A 139 1.58 8.61 8.93
CA TYR A 139 2.78 8.00 9.52
C TYR A 139 3.89 9.06 9.69
N PRO A 140 3.75 9.98 10.67
CA PRO A 140 4.64 11.13 10.76
C PRO A 140 6.05 10.82 11.28
N ASP A 141 6.24 9.72 11.98
CA ASP A 141 7.53 9.35 12.60
C ASP A 141 8.47 8.71 11.56
N VAL A 142 9.38 9.53 11.01
CA VAL A 142 10.34 9.09 9.99
C VAL A 142 11.31 8.03 10.53
N ASP A 143 11.73 8.12 11.78
CA ASP A 143 12.64 7.13 12.38
C ASP A 143 11.98 5.74 12.45
N ARG A 144 10.69 5.68 12.78
CA ARG A 144 9.93 4.44 12.73
C ARG A 144 9.80 3.89 11.32
N ARG A 145 9.58 4.77 10.33
CA ARG A 145 9.54 4.35 8.91
C ARG A 145 10.86 3.71 8.49
N ILE A 146 11.97 4.32 8.87
CA ILE A 146 13.32 3.82 8.54
C ILE A 146 13.54 2.44 9.17
N LYS A 147 13.20 2.27 10.44
CA LYS A 147 13.31 0.97 11.12
C LYS A 147 12.45 -0.09 10.44
N ALA A 148 11.20 0.24 10.13
CA ALA A 148 10.29 -0.66 9.43
C ALA A 148 10.83 -1.04 8.05
N TRP A 149 11.38 -0.10 7.30
CA TRP A 149 11.99 -0.33 6.00
C TRP A 149 13.10 -1.39 6.05
N TYR A 150 14.03 -1.27 6.98
CA TYR A 150 15.13 -2.23 7.10
C TYR A 150 14.65 -3.61 7.53
N LEU A 151 13.65 -3.71 8.40
CA LEU A 151 13.07 -4.98 8.81
C LEU A 151 12.35 -5.66 7.64
N TYR A 152 11.55 -4.96 6.88
CA TYR A 152 10.90 -5.49 5.68
C TYR A 152 11.90 -5.90 4.61
N LYS A 153 12.91 -5.08 4.38
CA LYS A 153 13.95 -5.35 3.38
C LYS A 153 14.70 -6.65 3.69
N GLU A 154 15.04 -6.87 4.95
CA GLU A 154 15.66 -8.12 5.39
C GLU A 154 14.72 -9.31 5.23
N ARG A 155 13.46 -9.19 5.61
CA ARG A 155 12.43 -10.22 5.42
C ARG A 155 12.25 -10.54 3.93
N ASN A 156 12.12 -9.54 3.10
CA ASN A 156 11.95 -9.73 1.66
C ASN A 156 13.13 -10.46 1.02
N ARG A 157 14.35 -10.20 1.46
CA ARG A 157 15.55 -10.96 1.00
C ARG A 157 15.48 -12.41 1.40
N LYS A 158 15.05 -12.72 2.61
CA LYS A 158 14.86 -14.10 3.08
C LYS A 158 13.77 -14.81 2.29
N ASP A 159 12.66 -14.15 2.05
CA ASP A 159 11.54 -14.69 1.28
C ASP A 159 11.95 -14.98 -0.16
N LEU A 160 12.68 -14.07 -0.81
CA LEU A 160 13.21 -14.28 -2.15
C LEU A 160 14.19 -15.46 -2.20
N LYS A 161 15.09 -15.55 -1.23
CA LYS A 161 16.04 -16.66 -1.14
C LYS A 161 15.32 -18.01 -1.03
N ASN A 162 14.31 -18.09 -0.18
CA ASN A 162 13.50 -19.31 -0.01
C ASN A 162 12.72 -19.65 -1.28
N PHE A 163 12.14 -18.66 -1.95
CA PHE A 163 11.47 -18.83 -3.23
C PHE A 163 12.41 -19.42 -4.29
N ILE A 164 13.59 -18.85 -4.45
CA ILE A 164 14.61 -19.34 -5.40
C ILE A 164 15.01 -20.79 -5.07
N LEU A 165 15.27 -21.09 -3.80
CA LEU A 165 15.66 -22.42 -3.37
C LEU A 165 14.57 -23.47 -3.61
N ASN A 166 13.31 -23.12 -3.40
CA ASN A 166 12.19 -24.06 -3.53
C ASN A 166 11.76 -24.27 -4.99
N ASP A 167 11.87 -23.25 -5.84
CA ASP A 167 11.39 -23.32 -7.22
C ASP A 167 12.46 -23.73 -8.22
N PHE A 168 13.75 -23.61 -7.87
CA PHE A 168 14.87 -23.92 -8.78
C PHE A 168 15.76 -25.08 -8.30
N LEU A 169 15.46 -25.66 -7.18
CA LEU A 169 16.09 -26.89 -6.69
C LEU A 169 15.11 -28.05 -6.70
#